data_48f1b1a1f951247cc9865f9286427fde
#
_entry.id   48f1b1a1f951247cc9865f9286427fde
#
_cell.length_a   1.000
_cell.length_b   1.000
_cell.length_c   1.000
_cell.angle_alpha   90.00
_cell.angle_beta   90.00
_cell.angle_gamma   90.00
#
_symmetry.space_group_name_H-M   'P 1'
#
loop_
_entity.id
_entity.type
_entity.pdbx_description
1 polymer ?
#
loop_
_entity_poly.entity_id
_entity_poly.type
_entity_poly.pdbx_seq_one_letter_code
_entity_poly.pdbx_strand_id
1 'polypeptide(L)'
;MTLHRTTVTKRLFALLASTSLIMTMGACSSANETQSHETDSPSTATATDAGNVVIFTPSDGITISQQTPLSKWEKLVPEIVSSLKDNDVKGANITVKAAPSLDKQSQSVQDYVVNHVNSTSDDADSSDKTTLVVAPVADTTESDRQYGDYVSHAITWNGSSSDEDAQDYAQSAERLVSALQLAQNEGMKVVLVSNTLQGFTPDVYVPMTTAEQIGQLQAKQLVSKLELDKTSSDNPKHIEVLLPYDAANESGSTADATFAQGVFKGIWSVLGPYFKDGKAVSPSGTLTSSSTESDWVSVAFDAAKSERVKSTLAGRLGMDKDTSRHTRIDGIISCNDYVAGYASEELNDLGYTGSAADINPSITISGIVDNITGKKDLKKQSVPDPAQAPESDDGDSDTEDTSDSLDEQNSQWPIITGYGAYVSSIPNIVNGKQWMTALENRKTLASDIAQTCVCLLYTSPSPRDRQKS
;
A
#
# COMPACT_ATOMS: atom_id res chain seq x y z
N MET A 1 -30.20 -61.46 20.80
CA MET A 1 -30.58 -61.41 19.39
C MET A 1 -30.80 -59.96 19.09
N THR A 2 -30.14 -59.26 18.33
CA THR A 2 -29.30 -59.29 17.16
C THR A 2 -28.36 -58.06 17.17
N LEU A 3 -27.05 -58.25 16.91
CA LEU A 3 -26.09 -57.18 16.68
C LEU A 3 -26.45 -56.44 15.39
N HIS A 4 -26.27 -55.10 15.38
CA HIS A 4 -26.00 -54.39 14.16
C HIS A 4 -24.82 -53.42 14.38
N ARG A 5 -23.75 -53.73 13.65
CA ARG A 5 -22.55 -52.94 13.45
C ARG A 5 -22.91 -51.66 12.68
N THR A 6 -22.46 -50.49 13.15
CA THR A 6 -22.42 -49.29 12.32
C THR A 6 -20.96 -48.88 12.10
N THR A 7 -20.66 -48.80 10.85
CA THR A 7 -19.39 -48.48 10.19
C THR A 7 -18.94 -47.06 10.49
N VAL A 8 -17.69 -46.95 10.95
CA VAL A 8 -16.96 -45.69 11.08
C VAL A 8 -16.55 -45.20 9.69
N THR A 9 -17.17 -44.13 9.23
CA THR A 9 -16.76 -43.43 8.01
C THR A 9 -15.72 -42.38 8.38
N LYS A 10 -14.47 -42.66 8.02
CA LYS A 10 -13.37 -41.69 8.04
C LYS A 10 -13.67 -40.56 7.05
N ARG A 11 -13.93 -39.36 7.53
CA ARG A 11 -13.95 -38.18 6.68
C ARG A 11 -12.55 -37.63 6.53
N LEU A 12 -12.08 -37.70 5.32
CA LEU A 12 -10.86 -37.08 4.80
C LEU A 12 -10.99 -35.54 4.96
N PHE A 13 -10.08 -34.94 5.67
CA PHE A 13 -9.88 -33.50 5.64
C PHE A 13 -9.22 -33.15 4.30
N ALA A 14 -9.95 -32.50 3.41
CA ALA A 14 -9.38 -31.85 2.24
C ALA A 14 -8.77 -30.51 2.68
N LEU A 15 -7.45 -30.44 2.65
CA LEU A 15 -6.72 -29.17 2.69
C LEU A 15 -7.12 -28.36 1.45
N LEU A 16 -7.84 -27.28 1.64
CA LEU A 16 -7.98 -26.22 0.64
C LEU A 16 -6.67 -25.42 0.62
N ALA A 17 -5.84 -25.78 -0.36
CA ALA A 17 -4.71 -24.96 -0.74
C ALA A 17 -5.25 -23.63 -1.29
N SER A 18 -4.90 -22.52 -0.61
CA SER A 18 -5.07 -21.18 -1.13
C SER A 18 -4.22 -21.04 -2.40
N THR A 19 -4.86 -21.02 -3.54
CA THR A 19 -4.23 -20.67 -4.81
C THR A 19 -3.96 -19.17 -4.79
N SER A 20 -2.75 -18.81 -4.38
CA SER A 20 -2.14 -17.56 -4.80
C SER A 20 -2.06 -17.58 -6.32
N LEU A 21 -2.75 -16.65 -6.95
CA LEU A 21 -2.67 -16.40 -8.39
C LEU A 21 -1.28 -15.80 -8.67
N ILE A 22 -0.29 -16.69 -8.80
CA ILE A 22 1.00 -16.34 -9.38
C ILE A 22 0.72 -16.22 -10.88
N MET A 23 0.63 -15.00 -11.37
CA MET A 23 0.80 -14.76 -12.80
C MET A 23 2.20 -15.24 -13.15
N THR A 24 2.29 -16.42 -13.76
CA THR A 24 3.50 -16.92 -14.36
C THR A 24 3.87 -16.00 -15.52
N MET A 25 4.74 -15.03 -15.25
CA MET A 25 5.52 -14.42 -16.33
C MET A 25 6.34 -15.53 -16.95
N GLY A 26 6.05 -15.83 -18.22
CA GLY A 26 6.78 -16.82 -18.99
C GLY A 26 8.26 -16.48 -18.98
N ALA A 27 9.04 -17.24 -18.25
CA ALA A 27 10.48 -17.20 -18.38
C ALA A 27 10.82 -17.56 -19.84
N CYS A 28 11.56 -16.74 -20.53
CA CYS A 28 12.25 -17.08 -21.75
C CYS A 28 13.33 -18.11 -21.42
N SER A 29 12.90 -19.38 -21.29
CA SER A 29 13.79 -20.53 -21.24
C SER A 29 13.79 -21.16 -22.60
N SER A 30 14.84 -20.93 -23.38
CA SER A 30 15.14 -21.68 -24.59
C SER A 30 15.48 -23.10 -24.19
N ALA A 31 14.62 -24.07 -24.59
CA ALA A 31 14.91 -25.48 -24.51
C ALA A 31 16.11 -25.78 -25.39
N ASN A 32 17.20 -26.24 -24.79
CA ASN A 32 18.37 -26.75 -25.48
C ASN A 32 18.20 -28.26 -25.66
N GLU A 33 17.92 -28.70 -26.88
CA GLU A 33 18.10 -30.10 -27.27
C GLU A 33 19.57 -30.37 -27.45
N THR A 34 20.02 -31.44 -26.79
CA THR A 34 21.38 -31.95 -26.82
C THR A 34 21.71 -32.59 -28.18
N GLN A 35 22.58 -31.98 -28.96
CA GLN A 35 23.41 -32.70 -29.94
C GLN A 35 24.87 -32.27 -29.83
N SER A 36 25.71 -33.25 -29.58
CA SER A 36 27.17 -33.17 -29.54
C SER A 36 27.74 -32.86 -30.91
N HIS A 37 28.60 -31.87 -31.06
CA HIS A 37 29.96 -31.94 -31.60
C HIS A 37 30.56 -30.56 -31.89
N GLU A 38 31.84 -30.47 -31.58
CA GLU A 38 32.89 -29.56 -32.06
C GLU A 38 33.09 -28.23 -31.30
N THR A 39 34.29 -28.20 -30.76
CA THR A 39 35.04 -27.09 -30.21
C THR A 39 35.09 -25.88 -31.15
N ASP A 40 34.37 -24.83 -30.77
CA ASP A 40 34.71 -23.49 -31.20
C ASP A 40 34.76 -22.56 -29.96
N SER A 41 35.79 -21.73 -29.95
CA SER A 41 36.09 -20.76 -28.90
C SER A 41 34.87 -19.88 -28.58
N PRO A 42 34.63 -19.49 -27.31
CA PRO A 42 33.53 -18.61 -26.99
C PRO A 42 33.75 -17.28 -27.72
N SER A 43 32.94 -17.05 -28.75
CA SER A 43 32.71 -15.73 -29.30
C SER A 43 32.24 -14.87 -28.13
N THR A 44 33.04 -13.90 -27.70
CA THR A 44 32.62 -12.82 -26.87
C THR A 44 31.44 -12.18 -27.60
N ALA A 45 30.23 -12.52 -27.16
CA ALA A 45 29.02 -11.77 -27.55
C ALA A 45 29.30 -10.34 -27.14
N THR A 46 29.58 -9.48 -28.12
CA THR A 46 29.59 -8.03 -27.93
C THR A 46 28.27 -7.69 -27.29
N ALA A 47 28.33 -7.13 -26.07
CA ALA A 47 27.15 -6.61 -25.39
C ALA A 47 26.44 -5.68 -26.36
N THR A 48 25.38 -6.15 -26.97
CA THR A 48 24.51 -5.37 -27.84
C THR A 48 23.97 -4.25 -26.97
N ASP A 49 24.07 -3.01 -27.44
CA ASP A 49 23.61 -1.84 -26.73
C ASP A 49 22.14 -2.06 -26.34
N ALA A 50 21.87 -2.13 -25.05
CA ALA A 50 20.57 -2.57 -24.53
C ALA A 50 19.45 -1.58 -24.77
N GLY A 51 19.73 -0.44 -25.44
CA GLY A 51 18.79 0.63 -25.70
C GLY A 51 18.67 1.62 -24.54
N ASN A 52 17.75 2.58 -24.67
CA ASN A 52 17.57 3.68 -23.73
C ASN A 52 16.37 3.45 -22.79
N VAL A 53 16.50 3.83 -21.52
CA VAL A 53 15.42 3.86 -20.54
C VAL A 53 15.24 5.28 -20.01
N VAL A 54 14.04 5.84 -20.18
CA VAL A 54 13.72 7.18 -19.70
C VAL A 54 12.61 7.08 -18.66
N ILE A 55 12.93 7.51 -17.45
CA ILE A 55 12.07 7.38 -16.28
C ILE A 55 11.46 8.73 -15.96
N PHE A 56 10.13 8.83 -16.01
CA PHE A 56 9.36 10.01 -15.61
C PHE A 56 8.59 9.69 -14.34
N THR A 57 8.84 10.43 -13.27
CA THR A 57 8.23 10.21 -11.97
C THR A 57 7.69 11.50 -11.36
N PRO A 58 6.79 11.41 -10.38
CA PRO A 58 6.54 12.53 -9.47
C PRO A 58 7.84 12.96 -8.80
N SER A 59 7.95 14.24 -8.45
CA SER A 59 8.97 14.74 -7.54
C SER A 59 8.41 14.76 -6.13
N ASP A 60 9.13 14.16 -5.19
CA ASP A 60 8.82 14.34 -3.77
C ASP A 60 9.09 15.81 -3.40
N GLY A 61 8.11 16.49 -2.85
CA GLY A 61 8.35 17.81 -2.27
C GLY A 61 9.43 17.71 -1.19
N ILE A 62 10.10 18.82 -0.90
CA ILE A 62 11.11 18.88 0.17
C ILE A 62 10.39 18.70 1.52
N THR A 63 10.29 17.46 1.99
CA THR A 63 9.69 17.13 3.28
C THR A 63 10.80 16.69 4.23
N ILE A 64 11.21 17.61 5.12
CA ILE A 64 12.13 17.33 6.23
C ILE A 64 11.28 17.07 7.48
N SER A 65 10.39 16.09 7.45
CA SER A 65 9.59 15.72 8.61
C SER A 65 9.79 14.24 8.94
N GLN A 66 9.95 13.95 10.24
CA GLN A 66 9.94 12.56 10.73
C GLN A 66 8.55 11.92 10.60
N GLN A 67 7.52 12.74 10.35
CA GLN A 67 6.13 12.33 10.14
C GLN A 67 5.81 12.13 8.66
N THR A 68 6.74 11.60 7.89
CA THR A 68 6.55 11.27 6.49
C THR A 68 6.72 9.76 6.27
N PRO A 69 5.92 9.16 5.37
CA PRO A 69 6.08 7.75 5.01
C PRO A 69 7.47 7.49 4.41
N LEU A 70 7.98 6.29 4.64
CA LEU A 70 9.25 5.84 4.01
C LEU A 70 9.09 5.54 2.52
N SER A 71 7.86 5.33 2.07
CA SER A 71 7.51 5.05 0.67
C SER A 71 7.55 6.33 -0.15
N LYS A 72 8.73 6.68 -0.70
CA LYS A 72 9.00 7.89 -1.46
C LYS A 72 9.70 7.61 -2.79
N TRP A 73 9.31 8.33 -3.86
CA TRP A 73 9.94 8.23 -5.17
C TRP A 73 11.44 8.49 -5.11
N GLU A 74 11.90 9.45 -4.30
CA GLU A 74 13.33 9.74 -4.10
C GLU A 74 14.15 8.53 -3.60
N LYS A 75 13.49 7.54 -2.97
CA LYS A 75 14.12 6.29 -2.52
C LYS A 75 13.99 5.17 -3.54
N LEU A 76 12.90 5.14 -4.33
CA LEU A 76 12.64 4.10 -5.31
C LEU A 76 13.46 4.29 -6.59
N VAL A 77 13.52 5.51 -7.10
CA VAL A 77 14.20 5.81 -8.38
C VAL A 77 15.67 5.39 -8.41
N PRO A 78 16.50 5.66 -7.39
CA PRO A 78 17.87 5.16 -7.34
C PRO A 78 17.97 3.62 -7.35
N GLU A 79 17.02 2.93 -6.73
CA GLU A 79 16.95 1.45 -6.73
C GLU A 79 16.61 0.92 -8.13
N ILE A 80 15.66 1.57 -8.84
CA ILE A 80 15.35 1.23 -10.23
C ILE A 80 16.59 1.41 -11.11
N VAL A 81 17.27 2.55 -10.99
CA VAL A 81 18.51 2.83 -11.75
C VAL A 81 19.61 1.81 -11.43
N SER A 82 19.75 1.41 -10.16
CA SER A 82 20.70 0.36 -9.77
C SER A 82 20.33 -0.97 -10.40
N SER A 83 19.05 -1.38 -10.28
CA SER A 83 18.56 -2.65 -10.85
C SER A 83 18.69 -2.68 -12.39
N LEU A 84 18.49 -1.56 -13.08
CA LEU A 84 18.72 -1.47 -14.53
C LEU A 84 20.20 -1.71 -14.88
N LYS A 85 21.12 -1.12 -14.12
CA LYS A 85 22.57 -1.32 -14.32
C LYS A 85 22.99 -2.75 -14.01
N ASP A 86 22.43 -3.36 -12.99
CA ASP A 86 22.67 -4.77 -12.63
C ASP A 86 22.15 -5.73 -13.71
N ASN A 87 21.25 -5.26 -14.58
CA ASN A 87 20.74 -5.97 -15.77
C ASN A 87 21.34 -5.43 -17.09
N ASP A 88 22.58 -4.98 -17.06
CA ASP A 88 23.40 -4.59 -18.21
C ASP A 88 22.94 -3.34 -19.00
N VAL A 89 22.01 -2.52 -18.45
CA VAL A 89 21.69 -1.23 -19.04
C VAL A 89 22.76 -0.21 -18.68
N LYS A 90 23.43 0.34 -19.68
CA LYS A 90 24.50 1.33 -19.45
C LYS A 90 23.97 2.58 -18.77
N GLY A 91 24.68 3.11 -17.77
CA GLY A 91 24.26 4.30 -17.05
C GLY A 91 24.04 5.53 -17.93
N ALA A 92 24.78 5.65 -19.05
CA ALA A 92 24.60 6.71 -20.05
C ALA A 92 23.25 6.62 -20.79
N ASN A 93 22.65 5.43 -20.82
CA ASN A 93 21.38 5.16 -21.48
C ASN A 93 20.17 5.27 -20.53
N ILE A 94 20.40 5.68 -19.28
CA ILE A 94 19.34 5.84 -18.28
C ILE A 94 19.17 7.35 -18.01
N THR A 95 17.98 7.86 -18.30
CA THR A 95 17.61 9.25 -18.01
C THR A 95 16.47 9.28 -17.00
N VAL A 96 16.58 10.13 -15.98
CA VAL A 96 15.53 10.34 -14.98
C VAL A 96 15.04 11.78 -15.04
N LYS A 97 13.72 11.95 -15.08
CA LYS A 97 13.02 13.24 -15.09
C LYS A 97 11.90 13.20 -14.05
N ALA A 98 11.99 14.05 -13.04
CA ALA A 98 10.96 14.21 -12.03
C ALA A 98 10.16 15.51 -12.24
N ALA A 99 8.87 15.48 -11.94
CA ALA A 99 7.98 16.62 -12.10
C ALA A 99 7.05 16.80 -10.89
N PRO A 100 6.77 18.07 -10.48
CA PRO A 100 5.93 18.33 -9.32
C PRO A 100 4.42 18.27 -9.61
N SER A 101 4.02 18.23 -10.87
CA SER A 101 2.63 18.21 -11.29
C SER A 101 2.45 17.45 -12.59
N LEU A 102 1.21 17.02 -12.88
CA LEU A 102 0.85 16.37 -14.14
C LEU A 102 1.10 17.29 -15.34
N ASP A 103 0.86 18.60 -15.19
CA ASP A 103 1.15 19.60 -16.23
C ASP A 103 2.65 19.59 -16.60
N LYS A 104 3.54 19.73 -15.62
CA LYS A 104 4.98 19.71 -15.86
C LYS A 104 5.49 18.37 -16.39
N GLN A 105 4.90 17.27 -15.90
CA GLN A 105 5.25 15.94 -16.38
C GLN A 105 4.83 15.74 -17.83
N SER A 106 3.57 16.08 -18.17
CA SER A 106 3.06 15.91 -19.54
C SER A 106 3.85 16.75 -20.56
N GLN A 107 4.24 17.98 -20.21
CA GLN A 107 5.15 18.81 -21.02
C GLN A 107 6.50 18.11 -21.21
N SER A 108 7.11 17.63 -20.13
CA SER A 108 8.42 16.96 -20.17
C SER A 108 8.42 15.68 -20.99
N VAL A 109 7.32 14.89 -20.93
CA VAL A 109 7.14 13.69 -21.76
C VAL A 109 6.96 14.07 -23.23
N GLN A 110 6.08 15.05 -23.52
CA GLN A 110 5.84 15.53 -24.87
C GLN A 110 7.12 16.06 -25.52
N ASP A 111 7.86 16.91 -24.83
CA ASP A 111 9.14 17.47 -25.32
C ASP A 111 10.15 16.37 -25.63
N TYR A 112 10.26 15.36 -24.74
CA TYR A 112 11.15 14.23 -24.98
C TYR A 112 10.75 13.45 -26.22
N VAL A 113 9.48 13.07 -26.35
CA VAL A 113 8.98 12.25 -27.47
C VAL A 113 9.14 13.00 -28.79
N VAL A 114 8.71 14.27 -28.86
CA VAL A 114 8.82 15.08 -30.09
C VAL A 114 10.28 15.27 -30.50
N ASN A 115 11.18 15.58 -29.57
CA ASN A 115 12.61 15.73 -29.89
C ASN A 115 13.23 14.41 -30.34
N HIS A 116 12.85 13.28 -29.75
CA HIS A 116 13.33 11.95 -30.15
C HIS A 116 12.88 11.62 -31.58
N VAL A 117 11.59 11.80 -31.89
CA VAL A 117 11.03 11.56 -33.24
C VAL A 117 11.74 12.43 -34.30
N ASN A 118 11.96 13.69 -33.98
CA ASN A 118 12.65 14.60 -34.92
C ASN A 118 14.12 14.24 -35.15
N SER A 119 14.81 13.71 -34.14
CA SER A 119 16.23 13.32 -34.24
C SER A 119 16.45 11.99 -34.95
N THR A 120 15.50 11.05 -34.87
CA THR A 120 15.59 9.73 -35.51
C THR A 120 15.18 9.75 -37.00
N SER A 121 14.50 10.80 -37.45
CA SER A 121 14.10 10.95 -38.89
C SER A 121 15.29 11.14 -39.83
N ASP A 122 16.46 11.59 -39.34
CA ASP A 122 17.66 11.85 -40.15
C ASP A 122 18.62 10.65 -40.23
N ASP A 123 18.51 9.66 -39.33
CA ASP A 123 19.37 8.47 -39.31
C ASP A 123 18.55 7.18 -39.36
N ALA A 124 18.22 6.73 -40.56
CA ALA A 124 17.43 5.51 -40.80
C ALA A 124 18.09 4.18 -40.31
N ASP A 125 19.30 4.22 -39.75
CA ASP A 125 20.04 3.05 -39.27
C ASP A 125 20.22 3.00 -37.73
N SER A 126 19.85 4.04 -36.99
CA SER A 126 19.92 4.04 -35.51
C SER A 126 18.54 3.69 -34.93
N SER A 127 18.25 2.39 -34.89
CA SER A 127 17.10 1.88 -34.16
C SER A 127 17.38 1.90 -32.66
N ASP A 128 17.47 3.05 -32.06
CA ASP A 128 17.59 3.18 -30.61
C ASP A 128 16.28 2.70 -29.97
N LYS A 129 16.33 1.46 -29.48
CA LYS A 129 15.25 0.90 -28.68
C LYS A 129 15.08 1.76 -27.43
N THR A 130 13.95 2.42 -27.29
CA THR A 130 13.67 3.26 -26.13
C THR A 130 12.46 2.76 -25.35
N THR A 131 12.61 2.61 -24.06
CA THR A 131 11.52 2.34 -23.13
C THR A 131 11.27 3.55 -22.25
N LEU A 132 10.03 4.04 -22.24
CA LEU A 132 9.56 5.08 -21.34
C LEU A 132 8.93 4.41 -20.13
N VAL A 133 9.46 4.68 -18.93
CA VAL A 133 8.88 4.30 -17.64
C VAL A 133 8.19 5.53 -17.08
N VAL A 134 6.88 5.51 -16.98
CA VAL A 134 6.11 6.68 -16.58
C VAL A 134 5.26 6.33 -15.36
N ALA A 135 5.51 7.01 -14.26
CA ALA A 135 4.61 7.06 -13.12
C ALA A 135 3.85 8.40 -13.20
N PRO A 136 2.62 8.42 -13.74
CA PRO A 136 1.89 9.67 -13.90
C PRO A 136 1.65 10.36 -12.56
N VAL A 137 1.82 11.69 -12.51
CA VAL A 137 1.56 12.48 -11.30
C VAL A 137 0.06 12.53 -11.05
N ALA A 138 -0.41 11.94 -9.96
CA ALA A 138 -1.80 12.05 -9.52
C ALA A 138 -2.00 13.33 -8.70
N ASP A 139 -3.16 13.94 -8.82
CA ASP A 139 -3.61 14.95 -7.87
C ASP A 139 -4.14 14.23 -6.63
N THR A 140 -3.47 14.44 -5.49
CA THR A 140 -3.74 13.72 -4.25
C THR A 140 -4.00 14.71 -3.11
N THR A 141 -4.96 14.37 -2.25
CA THR A 141 -5.27 15.13 -1.04
C THR A 141 -4.17 15.00 0.02
N GLU A 142 -4.20 15.83 1.07
CA GLU A 142 -3.31 15.67 2.22
C GLU A 142 -3.47 14.28 2.87
N SER A 143 -4.71 13.81 3.01
CA SER A 143 -5.00 12.49 3.56
C SER A 143 -4.47 11.35 2.70
N ASP A 144 -4.52 11.47 1.36
CA ASP A 144 -3.97 10.45 0.46
C ASP A 144 -2.43 10.41 0.55
N ARG A 145 -1.78 11.56 0.65
CA ARG A 145 -0.32 11.66 0.82
C ARG A 145 0.20 11.01 2.11
N GLN A 146 -0.66 10.85 3.12
CA GLN A 146 -0.31 10.16 4.36
C GLN A 146 -0.04 8.65 4.15
N TYR A 147 -0.48 8.05 3.04
CA TYR A 147 -0.19 6.64 2.72
C TYR A 147 1.18 6.45 2.05
N GLY A 148 1.82 7.52 1.61
CA GLY A 148 3.08 7.49 0.86
C GLY A 148 2.89 7.34 -0.65
N ASP A 149 4.01 7.28 -1.36
CA ASP A 149 4.03 7.38 -2.83
C ASP A 149 3.83 6.02 -3.53
N TYR A 150 3.96 4.88 -2.80
CA TYR A 150 3.84 3.54 -3.41
C TYR A 150 2.40 3.04 -3.36
N VAL A 151 1.48 3.90 -3.77
CA VAL A 151 0.05 3.62 -3.82
C VAL A 151 -0.48 3.95 -5.20
N SER A 152 -1.31 3.07 -5.75
CA SER A 152 -1.91 3.26 -7.08
C SER A 152 -3.15 4.12 -7.02
N HIS A 153 -3.20 5.13 -7.90
CA HIS A 153 -4.36 5.96 -8.18
C HIS A 153 -4.83 5.77 -9.62
N ALA A 154 -6.11 5.96 -9.88
CA ALA A 154 -6.63 6.04 -11.23
C ALA A 154 -6.72 7.51 -11.64
N ILE A 155 -5.93 7.93 -12.63
CA ILE A 155 -6.02 9.27 -13.18
C ILE A 155 -7.17 9.31 -14.18
N THR A 156 -8.25 9.95 -13.77
CA THR A 156 -9.47 10.14 -14.54
C THR A 156 -9.80 11.63 -14.60
N TRP A 157 -10.47 12.06 -15.65
CA TRP A 157 -10.91 13.44 -15.79
C TRP A 157 -12.23 13.54 -16.54
N ASN A 158 -12.91 14.65 -16.29
CA ASN A 158 -14.13 14.98 -16.99
C ASN A 158 -13.88 16.24 -17.86
N GLY A 159 -13.72 16.07 -19.15
CA GLY A 159 -13.48 17.18 -20.10
C GLY A 159 -14.64 18.17 -20.25
N SER A 160 -15.77 17.94 -19.57
CA SER A 160 -16.94 18.82 -19.58
C SER A 160 -17.09 19.64 -18.29
N SER A 161 -16.10 19.64 -17.40
CA SER A 161 -16.14 20.44 -16.19
C SER A 161 -16.11 21.93 -16.52
N SER A 162 -16.85 22.74 -15.76
CA SER A 162 -16.80 24.20 -15.83
C SER A 162 -15.77 24.80 -14.85
N ASP A 163 -15.11 23.96 -14.06
CA ASP A 163 -14.05 24.33 -13.12
C ASP A 163 -12.73 24.47 -13.90
N GLU A 164 -12.05 25.60 -13.74
CA GLU A 164 -10.81 25.94 -14.46
C GLU A 164 -9.67 24.96 -14.07
N ASP A 165 -9.51 24.66 -12.79
CA ASP A 165 -8.50 23.72 -12.30
C ASP A 165 -8.74 22.30 -12.86
N ALA A 166 -10.00 21.86 -12.93
CA ALA A 166 -10.36 20.58 -13.51
C ALA A 166 -10.13 20.53 -15.03
N GLN A 167 -10.31 21.67 -15.72
CA GLN A 167 -10.00 21.78 -17.16
C GLN A 167 -8.48 21.71 -17.42
N ASP A 168 -7.68 22.41 -16.61
CA ASP A 168 -6.22 22.39 -16.72
C ASP A 168 -5.65 20.99 -16.41
N TYR A 169 -6.23 20.30 -15.44
CA TYR A 169 -5.88 18.92 -15.15
C TYR A 169 -6.23 17.98 -16.33
N ALA A 170 -7.44 18.11 -16.86
CA ALA A 170 -7.88 17.33 -18.03
C ALA A 170 -6.97 17.56 -19.24
N GLN A 171 -6.63 18.82 -19.54
CA GLN A 171 -5.73 19.17 -20.64
C GLN A 171 -4.33 18.55 -20.45
N SER A 172 -3.84 18.56 -19.21
CA SER A 172 -2.54 17.97 -18.86
C SER A 172 -2.55 16.45 -19.03
N ALA A 173 -3.64 15.78 -18.62
CA ALA A 173 -3.83 14.36 -18.79
C ALA A 173 -3.94 13.95 -20.28
N GLU A 174 -4.74 14.69 -21.06
CA GLU A 174 -4.88 14.46 -22.51
C GLU A 174 -3.57 14.68 -23.27
N ARG A 175 -2.78 15.68 -22.86
CA ARG A 175 -1.43 15.91 -23.40
C ARG A 175 -0.52 14.72 -23.14
N LEU A 176 -0.55 14.18 -21.90
CA LEU A 176 0.24 13.00 -21.55
C LEU A 176 -0.17 11.80 -22.38
N VAL A 177 -1.48 11.51 -22.47
CA VAL A 177 -2.02 10.42 -23.31
C VAL A 177 -1.54 10.55 -24.74
N SER A 178 -1.68 11.75 -25.34
CA SER A 178 -1.30 12.00 -26.74
C SER A 178 0.21 11.79 -26.96
N ALA A 179 1.04 12.25 -26.03
CA ALA A 179 2.48 12.07 -26.11
C ALA A 179 2.89 10.58 -26.00
N LEU A 180 2.26 9.82 -25.09
CA LEU A 180 2.54 8.39 -24.93
C LEU A 180 2.03 7.57 -26.12
N GLN A 181 0.88 7.92 -26.70
CA GLN A 181 0.39 7.29 -27.93
C GLN A 181 1.33 7.57 -29.13
N LEU A 182 1.84 8.80 -29.25
CA LEU A 182 2.85 9.13 -30.24
C LEU A 182 4.11 8.28 -30.03
N ALA A 183 4.60 8.16 -28.81
CA ALA A 183 5.75 7.33 -28.48
C ALA A 183 5.57 5.88 -28.93
N GLN A 184 4.43 5.26 -28.64
CA GLN A 184 4.12 3.89 -29.08
C GLN A 184 4.04 3.78 -30.61
N ASN A 185 3.43 4.75 -31.30
CA ASN A 185 3.34 4.78 -32.76
C ASN A 185 4.72 4.86 -33.44
N GLU A 186 5.67 5.54 -32.79
CA GLU A 186 7.06 5.64 -33.23
C GLU A 186 7.94 4.48 -32.75
N GLY A 187 7.35 3.48 -32.12
CA GLY A 187 8.00 2.22 -31.75
C GLY A 187 8.68 2.20 -30.39
N MET A 188 8.60 3.27 -29.62
CA MET A 188 9.02 3.26 -28.21
C MET A 188 8.08 2.36 -27.41
N LYS A 189 8.61 1.78 -26.33
CA LYS A 189 7.81 1.00 -25.38
C LYS A 189 7.42 1.85 -24.18
N VAL A 190 6.18 1.69 -23.72
CA VAL A 190 5.66 2.46 -22.58
C VAL A 190 5.30 1.52 -21.44
N VAL A 191 5.96 1.71 -20.29
CA VAL A 191 5.66 1.08 -19.01
C VAL A 191 5.00 2.11 -18.11
N LEU A 192 3.72 1.93 -17.78
CA LEU A 192 3.09 2.70 -16.70
C LEU A 192 3.39 2.05 -15.37
N VAL A 193 3.73 2.87 -14.38
CA VAL A 193 4.01 2.44 -13.01
C VAL A 193 3.07 3.15 -12.05
N SER A 194 2.56 2.45 -11.06
CA SER A 194 1.66 2.94 -10.02
C SER A 194 0.28 3.34 -10.53
N ASN A 195 0.19 4.42 -11.30
CA ASN A 195 -1.07 5.06 -11.64
C ASN A 195 -1.56 4.66 -13.03
N THR A 196 -2.85 4.37 -13.15
CA THR A 196 -3.49 4.19 -14.46
C THR A 196 -3.87 5.56 -15.05
N LEU A 197 -3.98 5.63 -16.37
CA LEU A 197 -4.31 6.85 -17.11
C LEU A 197 -5.50 6.59 -18.02
N GLN A 198 -6.60 7.30 -17.80
CA GLN A 198 -7.82 7.16 -18.61
C GLN A 198 -7.51 7.30 -20.11
N GLY A 199 -8.05 6.41 -20.93
CA GLY A 199 -7.89 6.47 -22.38
C GLY A 199 -6.52 6.05 -22.91
N PHE A 200 -5.62 5.54 -22.06
CA PHE A 200 -4.32 5.04 -22.47
C PHE A 200 -4.10 3.57 -22.06
N THR A 201 -3.57 2.78 -22.96
CA THR A 201 -3.16 1.39 -22.71
C THR A 201 -1.65 1.27 -22.90
N PRO A 202 -0.86 1.05 -21.84
CA PRO A 202 0.59 0.87 -21.92
C PRO A 202 0.97 -0.49 -22.53
N ASP A 203 2.22 -0.66 -22.97
CA ASP A 203 2.77 -1.98 -23.30
C ASP A 203 2.82 -2.88 -22.06
N VAL A 204 3.18 -2.33 -20.90
CA VAL A 204 3.13 -3.01 -19.60
C VAL A 204 2.66 -2.03 -18.52
N TYR A 205 1.84 -2.54 -17.60
CA TYR A 205 1.46 -1.82 -16.37
C TYR A 205 2.05 -2.54 -15.15
N VAL A 206 2.79 -1.80 -14.34
CA VAL A 206 3.35 -2.27 -13.07
C VAL A 206 2.56 -1.63 -11.93
N PRO A 207 1.58 -2.33 -11.34
CA PRO A 207 0.79 -1.79 -10.25
C PRO A 207 1.61 -1.65 -8.97
N MET A 208 1.23 -0.72 -8.13
CA MET A 208 1.57 -0.64 -6.71
C MET A 208 0.37 -1.06 -5.87
N THR A 209 0.49 -0.99 -4.52
CA THR A 209 -0.61 -1.34 -3.63
C THR A 209 -1.82 -0.43 -3.88
N THR A 210 -2.99 -1.01 -4.08
CA THR A 210 -4.23 -0.24 -4.26
C THR A 210 -4.87 0.14 -2.92
N ALA A 211 -5.71 1.15 -2.91
CA ALA A 211 -6.49 1.56 -1.75
C ALA A 211 -7.27 0.38 -1.12
N GLU A 212 -7.92 -0.45 -1.96
CA GLU A 212 -8.66 -1.63 -1.52
C GLU A 212 -7.73 -2.65 -0.85
N GLN A 213 -6.54 -2.90 -1.40
CA GLN A 213 -5.56 -3.80 -0.81
C GLN A 213 -5.04 -3.31 0.55
N ILE A 214 -4.85 -1.99 0.72
CA ILE A 214 -4.46 -1.38 1.99
C ILE A 214 -5.50 -1.69 3.07
N GLY A 215 -6.76 -1.46 2.76
CA GLY A 215 -7.86 -1.74 3.68
C GLY A 215 -7.98 -3.23 4.00
N GLN A 216 -7.94 -4.10 2.98
CA GLN A 216 -7.99 -5.55 3.16
C GLN A 216 -6.85 -6.09 4.02
N LEU A 217 -5.64 -5.59 3.80
CA LEU A 217 -4.46 -6.03 4.55
C LEU A 217 -4.64 -5.76 6.04
N GLN A 218 -4.96 -4.52 6.40
CA GLN A 218 -5.14 -4.12 7.80
C GLN A 218 -6.28 -4.90 8.46
N ALA A 219 -7.41 -5.03 7.78
CA ALA A 219 -8.56 -5.76 8.30
C ALA A 219 -8.25 -7.25 8.51
N LYS A 220 -7.59 -7.93 7.55
CA LYS A 220 -7.18 -9.34 7.69
C LYS A 220 -6.23 -9.55 8.87
N GLN A 221 -5.27 -8.64 9.05
CA GLN A 221 -4.34 -8.72 10.16
C GLN A 221 -5.05 -8.51 11.49
N LEU A 222 -5.97 -7.53 11.57
CA LEU A 222 -6.76 -7.29 12.79
C LEU A 222 -7.66 -8.49 13.13
N VAL A 223 -8.37 -9.05 12.14
CA VAL A 223 -9.20 -10.26 12.30
C VAL A 223 -8.39 -11.42 12.88
N SER A 224 -7.19 -11.64 12.31
CA SER A 224 -6.28 -12.70 12.78
C SER A 224 -5.80 -12.45 14.21
N LYS A 225 -5.38 -11.22 14.52
CA LYS A 225 -4.83 -10.86 15.83
C LYS A 225 -5.87 -10.89 16.94
N LEU A 226 -7.10 -10.46 16.66
CA LEU A 226 -8.23 -10.49 17.58
C LEU A 226 -8.94 -11.86 17.64
N GLU A 227 -8.54 -12.81 16.79
CA GLU A 227 -9.15 -14.14 16.67
C GLU A 227 -10.68 -14.07 16.44
N LEU A 228 -11.14 -13.14 15.55
CA LEU A 228 -12.57 -12.91 15.34
C LEU A 228 -13.34 -14.15 14.91
N ASP A 229 -12.70 -15.11 14.25
CA ASP A 229 -13.32 -16.39 13.88
C ASP A 229 -13.78 -17.20 15.13
N LYS A 230 -13.07 -17.04 16.25
CA LYS A 230 -13.37 -17.71 17.53
C LYS A 230 -14.31 -16.91 18.42
N THR A 231 -14.62 -15.65 18.05
CA THR A 231 -15.48 -14.76 18.84
C THR A 231 -16.95 -15.12 18.66
N SER A 232 -17.76 -14.91 19.70
CA SER A 232 -19.21 -15.07 19.66
C SER A 232 -19.93 -13.71 19.71
N SER A 233 -21.22 -13.68 19.35
CA SER A 233 -22.07 -12.49 19.50
C SER A 233 -22.35 -12.12 20.98
N ASP A 234 -22.15 -13.04 21.92
CA ASP A 234 -22.38 -12.78 23.35
C ASP A 234 -21.19 -12.00 23.97
N ASN A 235 -20.00 -12.07 23.34
CA ASN A 235 -18.83 -11.30 23.75
C ASN A 235 -18.11 -10.75 22.49
N PRO A 236 -18.69 -9.76 21.79
CA PRO A 236 -18.13 -9.23 20.57
C PRO A 236 -16.82 -8.47 20.84
N LYS A 237 -16.00 -8.35 19.79
CA LYS A 237 -14.85 -7.42 19.77
C LYS A 237 -15.29 -6.03 19.38
N HIS A 238 -14.78 -5.03 20.10
CA HIS A 238 -15.05 -3.62 19.90
C HIS A 238 -14.00 -3.04 18.94
N ILE A 239 -14.45 -2.62 17.76
CA ILE A 239 -13.54 -2.19 16.68
C ILE A 239 -13.98 -0.84 16.14
N GLU A 240 -13.02 0.11 16.05
CA GLU A 240 -13.21 1.37 15.36
C GLU A 240 -12.39 1.42 14.06
N VAL A 241 -12.96 2.11 13.06
CA VAL A 241 -12.30 2.43 11.80
C VAL A 241 -12.13 3.93 11.71
N LEU A 242 -10.90 4.41 11.66
CA LEU A 242 -10.55 5.81 11.51
C LEU A 242 -10.10 6.04 10.06
N LEU A 243 -11.05 6.41 9.19
CA LEU A 243 -10.80 6.61 7.76
C LEU A 243 -10.47 8.07 7.47
N PRO A 244 -9.21 8.43 7.15
CA PRO A 244 -8.87 9.79 6.77
C PRO A 244 -9.50 10.15 5.41
N TYR A 245 -10.17 11.29 5.36
CA TYR A 245 -10.75 11.85 4.14
C TYR A 245 -10.97 13.35 4.28
N ASP A 246 -10.38 14.11 3.38
CA ASP A 246 -10.56 15.56 3.31
C ASP A 246 -11.77 15.86 2.41
N ALA A 247 -12.88 16.25 2.99
CA ALA A 247 -14.13 16.50 2.25
C ALA A 247 -14.06 17.69 1.29
N ALA A 248 -13.09 18.60 1.49
CA ALA A 248 -12.80 19.71 0.60
C ALA A 248 -11.28 19.86 0.44
N ASN A 249 -10.84 20.10 -0.77
CA ASN A 249 -9.45 20.49 -1.02
C ASN A 249 -9.20 21.95 -0.62
N GLU A 250 -7.94 22.40 -0.66
CA GLU A 250 -7.56 23.78 -0.29
C GLU A 250 -8.27 24.86 -1.13
N SER A 251 -8.69 24.53 -2.35
CA SER A 251 -9.47 25.41 -3.24
C SER A 251 -10.99 25.41 -2.93
N GLY A 252 -11.46 24.57 -1.98
CA GLY A 252 -12.87 24.48 -1.59
C GLY A 252 -13.74 23.65 -2.54
N SER A 253 -13.15 22.99 -3.54
CA SER A 253 -13.85 22.00 -4.37
C SER A 253 -13.97 20.66 -3.62
N THR A 254 -14.97 19.85 -3.97
CA THR A 254 -15.17 18.52 -3.36
C THR A 254 -13.99 17.62 -3.73
N ALA A 255 -13.30 17.10 -2.72
CA ALA A 255 -12.20 16.15 -2.95
C ALA A 255 -12.72 14.84 -3.57
N ASP A 256 -11.87 14.20 -4.37
CA ASP A 256 -12.17 12.87 -4.90
C ASP A 256 -12.18 11.84 -3.76
N ALA A 257 -13.32 11.20 -3.56
CA ALA A 257 -13.52 10.21 -2.51
C ALA A 257 -13.09 8.78 -2.93
N THR A 258 -12.68 8.58 -4.17
CA THR A 258 -12.43 7.24 -4.76
C THR A 258 -11.40 6.46 -3.95
N PHE A 259 -10.35 7.14 -3.47
CA PHE A 259 -9.32 6.49 -2.67
C PHE A 259 -9.85 6.04 -1.30
N ALA A 260 -10.48 6.95 -0.54
CA ALA A 260 -11.07 6.63 0.76
C ALA A 260 -12.16 5.55 0.67
N GLN A 261 -13.02 5.62 -0.35
CA GLN A 261 -14.00 4.57 -0.67
C GLN A 261 -13.32 3.23 -0.92
N GLY A 262 -12.23 3.22 -1.69
CA GLY A 262 -11.45 2.02 -1.96
C GLY A 262 -10.86 1.41 -0.68
N VAL A 263 -10.26 2.20 0.20
CA VAL A 263 -9.76 1.73 1.49
C VAL A 263 -10.87 1.11 2.32
N PHE A 264 -12.00 1.81 2.46
CA PHE A 264 -13.13 1.29 3.23
C PHE A 264 -13.73 0.04 2.61
N LYS A 265 -13.89 -0.03 1.29
CA LYS A 265 -14.34 -1.23 0.59
C LYS A 265 -13.45 -2.43 0.92
N GLY A 266 -12.14 -2.23 0.92
CA GLY A 266 -11.18 -3.24 1.34
C GLY A 266 -11.39 -3.70 2.79
N ILE A 267 -11.55 -2.76 3.72
CA ILE A 267 -11.83 -3.04 5.13
C ILE A 267 -13.15 -3.82 5.26
N TRP A 268 -14.21 -3.33 4.64
CA TRP A 268 -15.54 -3.88 4.78
C TRP A 268 -15.70 -5.27 4.15
N SER A 269 -14.99 -5.54 3.06
CA SER A 269 -14.92 -6.88 2.45
C SER A 269 -14.47 -7.97 3.42
N VAL A 270 -13.68 -7.59 4.45
CA VAL A 270 -13.15 -8.49 5.47
C VAL A 270 -13.93 -8.42 6.77
N LEU A 271 -14.20 -7.20 7.30
CA LEU A 271 -14.87 -7.03 8.60
C LEU A 271 -16.40 -7.13 8.52
N GLY A 272 -17.00 -6.82 7.39
CA GLY A 272 -18.45 -6.78 7.23
C GLY A 272 -19.18 -8.05 7.70
N PRO A 273 -18.70 -9.27 7.38
CA PRO A 273 -19.30 -10.51 7.91
C PRO A 273 -19.33 -10.57 9.43
N TYR A 274 -18.26 -10.14 10.11
CA TYR A 274 -18.18 -10.19 11.58
C TYR A 274 -19.13 -9.19 12.25
N PHE A 275 -19.33 -8.01 11.66
CA PHE A 275 -20.34 -7.05 12.11
C PHE A 275 -21.76 -7.59 11.91
N LYS A 276 -22.03 -8.20 10.75
CA LYS A 276 -23.35 -8.83 10.46
C LYS A 276 -23.67 -9.98 11.39
N ASP A 277 -22.67 -10.77 11.77
CA ASP A 277 -22.80 -11.90 12.69
C ASP A 277 -22.80 -11.46 14.18
N GLY A 278 -22.65 -10.16 14.47
CA GLY A 278 -22.57 -9.63 15.82
C GLY A 278 -21.28 -9.98 16.58
N LYS A 279 -20.25 -10.49 15.89
CA LYS A 279 -18.93 -10.82 16.47
C LYS A 279 -18.03 -9.61 16.62
N ALA A 280 -18.32 -8.54 15.87
CA ALA A 280 -17.69 -7.24 15.97
C ALA A 280 -18.76 -6.16 16.14
N VAL A 281 -18.46 -5.15 16.94
CA VAL A 281 -19.29 -3.96 17.16
C VAL A 281 -18.42 -2.72 17.16
N SER A 282 -18.97 -1.57 16.74
CA SER A 282 -18.30 -0.27 16.86
C SER A 282 -18.75 0.41 18.15
N PRO A 283 -17.85 0.78 19.07
CA PRO A 283 -18.21 1.50 20.28
C PRO A 283 -18.95 2.80 20.01
N SER A 284 -18.56 3.51 18.93
CA SER A 284 -19.24 4.76 18.51
C SER A 284 -20.58 4.55 17.82
N GLY A 285 -20.89 3.32 17.41
CA GLY A 285 -22.05 3.02 16.57
C GLY A 285 -21.93 3.48 15.11
N THR A 286 -20.75 3.92 14.65
CA THR A 286 -20.50 4.33 13.27
C THR A 286 -20.70 3.18 12.28
N LEU A 287 -20.40 1.95 12.73
CA LEU A 287 -20.66 0.72 11.98
C LEU A 287 -21.58 -0.19 12.77
N THR A 288 -22.54 -0.80 12.08
CA THR A 288 -23.56 -1.69 12.65
C THR A 288 -23.69 -2.96 11.83
N SER A 289 -24.50 -3.91 12.29
CA SER A 289 -24.83 -5.13 11.54
C SER A 289 -25.56 -4.86 10.21
N SER A 290 -26.19 -3.69 10.06
CA SER A 290 -26.86 -3.27 8.83
C SER A 290 -25.98 -2.45 7.89
N SER A 291 -24.77 -2.07 8.30
CA SER A 291 -23.84 -1.30 7.47
C SER A 291 -23.41 -2.06 6.23
N THR A 292 -23.04 -1.30 5.19
CA THR A 292 -22.59 -1.78 3.88
C THR A 292 -21.31 -1.05 3.46
N GLU A 293 -20.72 -1.43 2.36
CA GLU A 293 -19.54 -0.72 1.81
C GLU A 293 -19.83 0.74 1.41
N SER A 294 -21.11 1.10 1.23
CA SER A 294 -21.51 2.48 0.92
C SER A 294 -21.49 3.41 2.15
N ASP A 295 -21.39 2.85 3.36
CA ASP A 295 -21.42 3.62 4.62
C ASP A 295 -20.06 4.14 5.05
N TRP A 296 -19.10 4.23 4.11
CA TRP A 296 -17.73 4.71 4.36
C TRP A 296 -17.71 6.11 4.99
N VAL A 297 -18.66 6.98 4.66
CA VAL A 297 -18.75 8.33 5.21
C VAL A 297 -18.94 8.33 6.72
N SER A 298 -19.59 7.30 7.29
CA SER A 298 -19.83 7.20 8.75
C SER A 298 -18.53 7.06 9.55
N VAL A 299 -17.49 6.52 8.93
CA VAL A 299 -16.17 6.32 9.54
C VAL A 299 -15.12 7.33 9.06
N ALA A 300 -15.45 8.14 8.04
CA ALA A 300 -14.56 9.14 7.48
C ALA A 300 -14.45 10.36 8.40
N PHE A 301 -13.29 11.00 8.39
CA PHE A 301 -13.04 12.25 9.10
C PHE A 301 -11.84 12.99 8.48
N ASP A 302 -11.81 14.33 8.66
CA ASP A 302 -10.69 15.17 8.26
C ASP A 302 -9.47 14.91 9.17
N ALA A 303 -8.43 14.31 8.59
CA ALA A 303 -7.19 13.97 9.29
C ALA A 303 -6.00 14.90 8.91
N ALA A 304 -6.28 16.06 8.33
CA ALA A 304 -5.23 17.01 7.93
C ALA A 304 -4.44 17.54 9.14
N LYS A 305 -5.03 17.53 10.34
CA LYS A 305 -4.42 18.01 11.59
C LYS A 305 -4.50 16.96 12.68
N SER A 306 -3.43 16.84 13.46
CA SER A 306 -3.32 15.89 14.58
C SER A 306 -4.44 16.04 15.61
N GLU A 307 -4.84 17.27 15.93
CA GLU A 307 -5.90 17.54 16.88
C GLU A 307 -7.26 16.98 16.42
N ARG A 308 -7.47 16.90 15.09
CA ARG A 308 -8.67 16.28 14.53
C ARG A 308 -8.69 14.77 14.74
N VAL A 309 -7.53 14.11 14.56
CA VAL A 309 -7.41 12.68 14.85
C VAL A 309 -7.76 12.42 16.31
N LYS A 310 -7.12 13.16 17.24
CA LYS A 310 -7.32 13.02 18.68
C LYS A 310 -8.77 13.26 19.07
N SER A 311 -9.34 14.40 18.70
CA SER A 311 -10.73 14.74 19.04
C SER A 311 -11.76 13.78 18.42
N THR A 312 -11.50 13.24 17.23
CA THR A 312 -12.36 12.25 16.60
C THR A 312 -12.36 10.95 17.41
N LEU A 313 -11.20 10.47 17.81
CA LEU A 313 -11.11 9.25 18.61
C LEU A 313 -11.77 9.43 19.98
N ALA A 314 -11.47 10.50 20.71
CA ALA A 314 -12.08 10.80 22.00
C ALA A 314 -13.62 10.88 21.89
N GLY A 315 -14.14 11.55 20.87
CA GLY A 315 -15.58 11.64 20.62
C GLY A 315 -16.22 10.30 20.30
N ARG A 316 -15.55 9.43 19.52
CA ARG A 316 -16.05 8.07 19.19
C ARG A 316 -16.05 7.14 20.40
N LEU A 317 -15.12 7.33 21.31
CA LEU A 317 -15.08 6.62 22.58
C LEU A 317 -16.02 7.23 23.64
N GLY A 318 -16.67 8.38 23.33
CA GLY A 318 -17.53 9.10 24.28
C GLY A 318 -16.77 9.71 25.44
N MET A 319 -15.45 9.89 25.31
CA MET A 319 -14.54 10.36 26.35
C MET A 319 -14.11 11.82 26.16
N ASP A 320 -14.70 12.53 25.22
CA ASP A 320 -14.44 13.93 24.93
C ASP A 320 -14.92 14.90 26.04
N LYS A 321 -15.85 14.46 26.87
CA LYS A 321 -16.46 15.25 27.95
C LYS A 321 -16.30 14.63 29.33
N ASP A 322 -16.16 13.33 29.41
CA ASP A 322 -16.04 12.57 30.65
C ASP A 322 -15.03 11.43 30.48
N THR A 323 -13.91 11.54 31.14
CA THR A 323 -12.82 10.55 31.14
C THR A 323 -12.83 9.64 32.38
N SER A 324 -13.90 9.71 33.18
CA SER A 324 -13.98 8.94 34.42
C SER A 324 -14.22 7.44 34.21
N ARG A 325 -14.64 7.04 33.01
CA ARG A 325 -14.88 5.65 32.63
C ARG A 325 -14.38 5.37 31.23
N HIS A 326 -13.62 4.31 31.08
CA HIS A 326 -13.11 3.90 29.78
C HIS A 326 -14.16 3.15 28.96
N THR A 327 -14.21 3.46 27.67
CA THR A 327 -14.97 2.69 26.70
C THR A 327 -14.11 1.57 26.16
N ARG A 328 -14.57 0.33 26.26
CA ARG A 328 -13.85 -0.82 25.73
C ARG A 328 -13.61 -0.68 24.24
N ILE A 329 -12.37 -0.86 23.83
CA ILE A 329 -11.94 -0.95 22.45
C ILE A 329 -10.87 -2.03 22.29
N ASP A 330 -11.13 -3.03 21.46
CA ASP A 330 -10.22 -4.15 21.22
C ASP A 330 -9.31 -3.90 20.01
N GLY A 331 -9.77 -3.13 19.02
CA GLY A 331 -9.02 -2.87 17.80
C GLY A 331 -9.34 -1.55 17.11
N ILE A 332 -8.32 -0.96 16.48
CA ILE A 332 -8.45 0.25 15.66
C ILE A 332 -7.78 0.01 14.30
N ILE A 333 -8.53 0.18 13.21
CA ILE A 333 -7.97 0.34 11.87
C ILE A 333 -7.78 1.82 11.62
N SER A 334 -6.52 2.26 11.66
CA SER A 334 -6.16 3.68 11.51
C SER A 334 -5.96 4.09 10.04
N CYS A 335 -6.02 3.14 9.13
CA CYS A 335 -5.78 3.28 7.70
C CYS A 335 -4.34 3.68 7.33
N ASN A 336 -3.72 4.61 8.04
CA ASN A 336 -2.31 5.00 7.85
C ASN A 336 -1.58 5.25 9.18
N ASP A 337 -0.25 5.42 9.12
CA ASP A 337 0.59 5.60 10.31
C ASP A 337 0.48 6.99 10.94
N TYR A 338 0.09 8.00 10.17
CA TYR A 338 -0.18 9.33 10.73
C TYR A 338 -1.33 9.26 11.73
N VAL A 339 -2.45 8.67 11.31
CA VAL A 339 -3.62 8.46 12.15
C VAL A 339 -3.29 7.52 13.32
N ALA A 340 -2.57 6.41 13.07
CA ALA A 340 -2.18 5.47 14.12
C ALA A 340 -1.34 6.13 15.23
N GLY A 341 -0.41 7.01 14.84
CA GLY A 341 0.43 7.74 15.78
C GLY A 341 -0.37 8.62 16.72
N TYR A 342 -1.23 9.47 16.18
CA TYR A 342 -2.04 10.40 16.99
C TYR A 342 -3.19 9.70 17.73
N ALA A 343 -3.73 8.61 17.19
CA ALA A 343 -4.65 7.75 17.93
C ALA A 343 -3.96 7.11 19.16
N SER A 344 -2.70 6.70 19.02
CA SER A 344 -1.91 6.18 20.13
C SER A 344 -1.62 7.25 21.20
N GLU A 345 -1.32 8.48 20.77
CA GLU A 345 -1.15 9.60 21.71
C GLU A 345 -2.45 9.86 22.48
N GLU A 346 -3.59 9.94 21.78
CA GLU A 346 -4.88 10.20 22.42
C GLU A 346 -5.28 9.09 23.41
N LEU A 347 -5.12 7.83 23.06
CA LEU A 347 -5.39 6.73 23.99
C LEU A 347 -4.54 6.83 25.26
N ASN A 348 -3.29 7.26 25.11
CA ASN A 348 -2.42 7.49 26.28
C ASN A 348 -2.90 8.68 27.11
N ASP A 349 -3.32 9.78 26.48
CA ASP A 349 -3.87 10.97 27.16
C ASP A 349 -5.20 10.64 27.86
N LEU A 350 -6.02 9.73 27.29
CA LEU A 350 -7.25 9.22 27.87
C LEU A 350 -7.04 8.16 28.97
N GLY A 351 -5.79 7.71 29.23
CA GLY A 351 -5.50 6.79 30.31
C GLY A 351 -5.57 5.29 29.95
N TYR A 352 -5.65 4.94 28.66
CA TYR A 352 -5.55 3.52 28.26
C TYR A 352 -4.16 2.97 28.56
N THR A 353 -4.11 1.74 29.09
CA THR A 353 -2.89 1.11 29.60
C THR A 353 -2.57 -0.20 28.91
N GLY A 354 -1.34 -0.71 29.08
CA GLY A 354 -0.90 -1.94 28.45
C GLY A 354 -0.23 -1.73 27.11
N SER A 355 -0.11 -2.81 26.35
CA SER A 355 0.63 -2.86 25.08
C SER A 355 0.16 -4.05 24.25
N ALA A 356 0.11 -3.88 22.94
CA ALA A 356 -0.14 -4.95 21.97
C ALA A 356 1.15 -5.55 21.39
N ALA A 357 2.29 -5.32 22.04
CA ALA A 357 3.61 -5.70 21.51
C ALA A 357 3.78 -7.21 21.35
N ASP A 358 4.16 -7.61 20.15
CA ASP A 358 4.72 -8.93 19.88
C ASP A 358 6.27 -8.91 19.89
N ILE A 359 6.88 -7.80 20.34
CA ILE A 359 8.31 -7.53 20.28
C ILE A 359 8.85 -7.28 21.69
N ASN A 360 10.05 -7.80 21.98
CA ASN A 360 10.70 -7.60 23.28
C ASN A 360 10.98 -6.10 23.53
N PRO A 361 10.43 -5.47 24.59
CA PRO A 361 10.62 -4.06 24.90
C PRO A 361 12.06 -3.66 25.24
N SER A 362 12.98 -4.63 25.39
CA SER A 362 14.40 -4.36 25.62
C SER A 362 15.18 -3.94 24.36
N ILE A 363 14.54 -3.93 23.20
CA ILE A 363 15.17 -3.51 21.94
C ILE A 363 15.21 -1.99 21.89
N THR A 364 16.40 -1.40 21.73
CA THR A 364 16.56 0.05 21.60
C THR A 364 16.17 0.55 20.21
N ILE A 365 15.63 1.76 20.14
CA ILE A 365 15.24 2.42 18.87
C ILE A 365 16.42 2.46 17.89
N SER A 366 17.65 2.71 18.36
CA SER A 366 18.85 2.70 17.52
C SER A 366 19.12 1.32 16.91
N GLY A 367 18.87 0.23 17.63
CA GLY A 367 19.02 -1.13 17.13
C GLY A 367 18.03 -1.47 16.00
N ILE A 368 16.83 -0.92 16.06
CA ILE A 368 15.81 -1.10 15.02
C ILE A 368 16.15 -0.30 13.77
N VAL A 369 16.54 0.96 13.92
CA VAL A 369 16.98 1.81 12.81
C VAL A 369 18.20 1.19 12.11
N ASP A 370 19.16 0.67 12.86
CA ASP A 370 20.33 -0.02 12.30
C ASP A 370 19.96 -1.28 11.51
N ASN A 371 18.89 -1.98 11.93
CA ASN A 371 18.41 -3.16 11.23
C ASN A 371 17.61 -2.82 9.95
N ILE A 372 16.73 -1.82 10.01
CA ILE A 372 16.00 -1.31 8.83
C ILE A 372 16.98 -0.78 7.78
N THR A 373 18.13 -0.25 8.20
CA THR A 373 19.21 0.20 7.32
C THR A 373 20.16 -0.92 6.89
N GLY A 374 19.92 -2.17 7.28
CA GLY A 374 20.68 -3.36 6.87
C GLY A 374 21.99 -3.58 7.63
N LYS A 375 22.16 -2.97 8.82
CA LYS A 375 23.41 -3.03 9.56
C LYS A 375 23.52 -4.16 10.60
N LYS A 376 22.40 -4.73 11.08
CA LYS A 376 22.38 -5.82 12.09
C LYS A 376 21.12 -6.68 12.00
N ASP A 377 21.23 -7.98 12.26
CA ASP A 377 20.11 -8.89 12.43
C ASP A 377 19.56 -8.86 13.87
N LEU A 378 18.25 -8.65 14.00
CA LEU A 378 17.52 -8.75 15.26
C LEU A 378 17.24 -10.22 15.60
N LYS A 379 17.79 -10.71 16.69
CA LYS A 379 17.40 -12.02 17.24
C LYS A 379 16.08 -11.89 17.98
N LYS A 380 15.05 -12.60 17.52
CA LYS A 380 13.78 -12.73 18.24
C LYS A 380 13.99 -13.49 19.54
N GLN A 381 13.65 -12.89 20.68
CA GLN A 381 13.47 -13.60 21.93
C GLN A 381 11.98 -13.88 22.13
N SER A 382 11.65 -14.98 22.78
CA SER A 382 10.25 -15.29 23.12
C SER A 382 9.68 -14.18 24.00
N VAL A 383 8.56 -13.61 23.59
CA VAL A 383 7.83 -12.60 24.37
C VAL A 383 6.94 -13.35 25.37
N PRO A 384 6.85 -12.92 26.62
CA PRO A 384 5.84 -13.45 27.54
C PRO A 384 4.44 -13.28 26.94
N ASP A 385 3.58 -14.27 27.09
CA ASP A 385 2.19 -14.16 26.67
C ASP A 385 1.55 -12.91 27.28
N PRO A 386 0.69 -12.19 26.54
CA PRO A 386 -0.08 -11.08 27.10
C PRO A 386 -0.79 -11.55 28.35
N ALA A 387 -0.83 -10.71 29.39
CA ALA A 387 -1.55 -11.03 30.60
C ALA A 387 -2.99 -11.43 30.24
N GLN A 388 -3.34 -12.68 30.45
CA GLN A 388 -4.72 -13.14 30.30
C GLN A 388 -5.57 -12.39 31.31
N ALA A 389 -6.76 -11.97 30.91
CA ALA A 389 -7.74 -11.44 31.86
C ALA A 389 -7.91 -12.46 32.99
N PRO A 390 -7.98 -12.05 34.27
CA PRO A 390 -8.20 -12.96 35.36
C PRO A 390 -9.46 -13.78 35.11
N GLU A 391 -9.34 -15.10 35.15
CA GLU A 391 -10.51 -15.99 35.13
C GLU A 391 -11.41 -15.57 36.29
N SER A 392 -12.69 -15.33 36.02
CA SER A 392 -13.67 -15.01 37.05
C SER A 392 -13.75 -16.17 38.07
N ASP A 393 -13.18 -15.95 39.22
CA ASP A 393 -13.39 -16.85 40.39
C ASP A 393 -14.81 -16.54 40.90
N ASP A 394 -15.72 -17.51 40.79
CA ASP A 394 -17.09 -17.43 41.31
C ASP A 394 -17.08 -17.42 42.85
N GLY A 395 -16.60 -16.31 43.42
CA GLY A 395 -16.55 -16.07 44.85
C GLY A 395 -17.28 -14.79 45.22
N ASP A 396 -18.48 -14.96 45.73
CA ASP A 396 -19.35 -13.98 46.41
C ASP A 396 -18.56 -12.98 47.29
N SER A 397 -18.41 -11.70 46.83
CA SER A 397 -18.04 -10.58 47.70
C SER A 397 -18.36 -9.21 47.09
N ASP A 398 -19.16 -8.45 47.77
CA ASP A 398 -19.39 -7.01 47.87
C ASP A 398 -19.29 -6.12 46.63
N THR A 399 -20.40 -5.45 46.36
CA THR A 399 -20.80 -4.68 45.17
C THR A 399 -20.03 -3.37 44.90
N GLU A 400 -18.96 -3.04 45.61
CA GLU A 400 -18.14 -1.84 45.35
C GLU A 400 -16.88 -2.13 44.50
N ASP A 401 -16.42 -3.37 44.42
CA ASP A 401 -15.17 -3.78 43.74
C ASP A 401 -15.36 -4.09 42.24
N THR A 402 -16.62 -4.22 41.80
CA THR A 402 -16.93 -4.62 40.40
C THR A 402 -16.83 -3.48 39.39
N SER A 403 -17.00 -2.21 39.79
CA SER A 403 -16.92 -1.06 38.89
C SER A 403 -15.49 -0.73 38.49
N ASP A 404 -14.55 -0.85 39.43
CA ASP A 404 -13.13 -0.55 39.23
C ASP A 404 -12.47 -1.65 38.37
N SER A 405 -12.83 -2.91 38.60
CA SER A 405 -12.33 -4.03 37.80
C SER A 405 -12.84 -4.01 36.35
N LEU A 406 -14.06 -3.54 36.11
CA LEU A 406 -14.61 -3.36 34.76
C LEU A 406 -13.95 -2.19 34.03
N ASP A 407 -13.64 -1.10 34.71
CA ASP A 407 -12.96 0.04 34.10
C ASP A 407 -11.50 -0.31 33.77
N GLU A 408 -10.81 -1.06 34.62
CA GLU A 408 -9.47 -1.59 34.35
C GLU A 408 -9.47 -2.51 33.10
N GLN A 409 -10.50 -3.32 32.92
CA GLN A 409 -10.66 -4.17 31.74
C GLN A 409 -10.94 -3.33 30.47
N ASN A 410 -11.74 -2.28 30.59
CA ASN A 410 -12.08 -1.39 29.49
C ASN A 410 -10.94 -0.47 29.08
N SER A 411 -10.00 -0.15 29.99
CA SER A 411 -8.84 0.69 29.74
C SER A 411 -7.67 -0.04 29.06
N GLN A 412 -7.84 -1.29 28.65
CA GLN A 412 -6.79 -2.05 27.99
C GLN A 412 -6.45 -1.49 26.61
N TRP A 413 -5.16 -1.50 26.28
CA TRP A 413 -4.64 -0.99 25.02
C TRP A 413 -5.12 -1.82 23.82
N PRO A 414 -5.72 -1.20 22.79
CA PRO A 414 -6.21 -1.92 21.61
C PRO A 414 -5.11 -2.34 20.65
N ILE A 415 -5.44 -3.23 19.73
CA ILE A 415 -4.63 -3.57 18.56
C ILE A 415 -4.80 -2.46 17.52
N ILE A 416 -3.75 -1.69 17.23
CA ILE A 416 -3.77 -0.59 16.26
C ILE A 416 -3.01 -1.00 15.00
N THR A 417 -3.66 -0.93 13.83
CA THR A 417 -3.04 -1.17 12.53
C THR A 417 -2.76 0.14 11.81
N GLY A 418 -1.76 0.15 10.91
CA GLY A 418 -1.40 1.30 10.11
C GLY A 418 -0.77 0.92 8.77
N TYR A 419 -0.42 1.92 7.97
CA TYR A 419 0.23 1.80 6.67
C TYR A 419 1.14 3.00 6.40
N GLY A 420 2.26 2.80 5.67
CA GLY A 420 3.17 3.86 5.23
C GLY A 420 4.54 3.83 5.90
N ALA A 421 4.70 3.10 7.00
CA ALA A 421 5.97 2.90 7.72
C ALA A 421 6.70 4.22 8.02
N TYR A 422 6.07 5.08 8.83
CA TYR A 422 6.69 6.33 9.26
C TYR A 422 7.87 6.07 10.20
N VAL A 423 8.93 6.87 10.08
CA VAL A 423 10.05 6.81 11.03
C VAL A 423 9.58 7.14 12.45
N SER A 424 8.65 8.09 12.59
CA SER A 424 8.03 8.46 13.87
C SER A 424 7.18 7.36 14.49
N SER A 425 6.69 6.38 13.71
CA SER A 425 5.90 5.26 14.22
C SER A 425 6.76 4.13 14.81
N ILE A 426 8.07 4.10 14.54
CA ILE A 426 8.98 3.06 15.04
C ILE A 426 8.93 2.92 16.57
N PRO A 427 8.98 4.00 17.38
CA PRO A 427 8.84 3.89 18.82
C PRO A 427 7.51 3.25 19.26
N ASN A 428 6.41 3.62 18.60
CA ASN A 428 5.09 3.09 18.92
C ASN A 428 4.99 1.59 18.62
N ILE A 429 5.59 1.14 17.50
CA ILE A 429 5.64 -0.29 17.15
C ILE A 429 6.49 -1.06 18.15
N VAL A 430 7.66 -0.52 18.53
CA VAL A 430 8.57 -1.17 19.50
C VAL A 430 7.92 -1.30 20.86
N ASN A 431 7.22 -0.27 21.32
CA ASN A 431 6.55 -0.24 22.61
C ASN A 431 5.16 -0.92 22.57
N GLY A 432 4.75 -1.42 21.42
CA GLY A 432 3.44 -2.04 21.21
C GLY A 432 2.25 -1.10 21.32
N LYS A 433 2.47 0.20 21.16
CA LYS A 433 1.40 1.19 21.10
C LYS A 433 0.74 1.22 19.72
N GLN A 434 1.47 0.84 18.68
CA GLN A 434 0.96 0.47 17.37
C GLN A 434 1.42 -0.97 17.09
N TRP A 435 0.47 -1.86 16.78
CA TRP A 435 0.81 -3.27 16.61
C TRP A 435 1.53 -3.55 15.30
N MET A 436 1.09 -2.91 14.21
CA MET A 436 1.70 -3.11 12.89
C MET A 436 1.65 -1.86 12.02
N THR A 437 2.60 -1.79 11.11
CA THR A 437 2.52 -1.00 9.88
C THR A 437 2.84 -1.88 8.69
N ALA A 438 2.36 -1.50 7.51
CA ALA A 438 2.68 -2.16 6.27
C ALA A 438 3.35 -1.19 5.29
N LEU A 439 4.20 -1.73 4.42
CA LEU A 439 4.82 -0.99 3.33
C LEU A 439 5.14 -1.91 2.16
N GLU A 440 5.28 -1.33 0.98
CA GLU A 440 5.75 -2.03 -0.22
C GLU A 440 7.24 -2.39 -0.12
N ASN A 441 7.60 -3.55 -0.67
CA ASN A 441 9.00 -3.93 -0.79
C ASN A 441 9.67 -3.19 -1.96
N ARG A 442 10.29 -2.07 -1.65
CA ARG A 442 10.94 -1.19 -2.63
C ARG A 442 11.94 -1.89 -3.53
N LYS A 443 12.73 -2.83 -2.99
CA LYS A 443 13.73 -3.57 -3.79
C LYS A 443 13.09 -4.49 -4.81
N THR A 444 12.04 -5.22 -4.39
CA THR A 444 11.28 -6.08 -5.30
C THR A 444 10.64 -5.24 -6.40
N LEU A 445 9.97 -4.14 -6.03
CA LEU A 445 9.34 -3.23 -6.98
C LEU A 445 10.34 -2.65 -7.99
N ALA A 446 11.51 -2.20 -7.52
CA ALA A 446 12.57 -1.70 -8.39
C ALA A 446 13.10 -2.78 -9.34
N SER A 447 13.29 -4.00 -8.86
CA SER A 447 13.70 -5.14 -9.67
C SER A 447 12.65 -5.49 -10.73
N ASP A 448 11.38 -5.53 -10.38
CA ASP A 448 10.29 -5.85 -11.30
C ASP A 448 10.16 -4.82 -12.42
N ILE A 449 10.28 -3.52 -12.09
CA ILE A 449 10.30 -2.44 -13.08
C ILE A 449 11.51 -2.58 -14.02
N ALA A 450 12.70 -2.82 -13.46
CA ALA A 450 13.93 -2.97 -14.26
C ALA A 450 13.86 -4.19 -15.19
N GLN A 451 13.42 -5.35 -14.68
CA GLN A 451 13.26 -6.56 -15.48
C GLN A 451 12.23 -6.36 -16.61
N THR A 452 11.12 -5.67 -16.33
CA THR A 452 10.12 -5.31 -17.33
C THR A 452 10.74 -4.49 -18.47
N CYS A 453 11.53 -3.46 -18.14
CA CYS A 453 12.23 -2.63 -19.12
C CYS A 453 13.18 -3.47 -19.98
N VAL A 454 14.00 -4.31 -19.34
CA VAL A 454 14.98 -5.16 -20.02
C VAL A 454 14.27 -6.14 -20.97
N CYS A 455 13.21 -6.82 -20.52
CA CYS A 455 12.42 -7.68 -21.38
C CYS A 455 11.90 -6.96 -22.62
N LEU A 456 11.39 -5.74 -22.48
CA LEU A 456 10.88 -4.96 -23.61
C LEU A 456 11.99 -4.54 -24.59
N LEU A 457 13.17 -4.19 -24.08
CA LEU A 457 14.33 -3.83 -24.90
C LEU A 457 14.82 -5.01 -25.74
N TYR A 458 14.83 -6.24 -25.18
CA TYR A 458 15.30 -7.43 -25.88
C TYR A 458 14.24 -8.09 -26.79
N THR A 459 12.95 -7.97 -26.47
CA THR A 459 11.87 -8.60 -27.23
C THR A 459 11.33 -7.74 -28.36
N SER A 460 11.68 -6.45 -28.43
CA SER A 460 11.26 -5.58 -29.54
C SER A 460 11.84 -6.08 -30.87
N PRO A 461 11.00 -6.30 -31.91
CA PRO A 461 11.50 -6.72 -33.22
C PRO A 461 12.49 -5.69 -33.76
N SER A 462 13.61 -6.17 -34.30
CA SER A 462 14.55 -5.32 -35.03
C SER A 462 13.83 -4.62 -36.18
N PRO A 463 14.17 -3.37 -36.53
CA PRO A 463 13.63 -2.69 -37.72
C PRO A 463 13.79 -3.51 -39.01
N ARG A 464 14.81 -4.36 -39.10
CA ARG A 464 15.01 -5.29 -40.23
C ARG A 464 13.91 -6.36 -40.32
N ASP A 465 13.24 -6.69 -39.22
CA ASP A 465 12.18 -7.71 -39.23
C ASP A 465 10.83 -7.11 -39.64
N ARG A 466 10.62 -5.81 -39.44
CA ARG A 466 9.41 -5.08 -39.91
C ARG A 466 9.36 -4.84 -41.42
N GLN A 467 10.49 -4.87 -42.09
CA GLN A 467 10.54 -4.68 -43.58
C GLN A 467 10.26 -6.00 -44.35
N LYS A 468 10.13 -7.13 -43.67
CA LYS A 468 9.85 -8.44 -44.30
C LYS A 468 8.41 -8.92 -44.13
N SER A 469 7.57 -8.17 -43.43
CA SER A 469 6.12 -8.41 -43.30
C SER A 469 5.34 -7.38 -44.12
#